data_e4b1a9522065131ed54d1b1f7c1938b7
#
_entry.id   e4b1a9522065131ed54d1b1f7c1938b7
#
_cell.length_a   1.000
_cell.length_b   1.000
_cell.length_c   1.000
_cell.angle_alpha   90.00
_cell.angle_beta   90.00
_cell.angle_gamma   90.00
#
_symmetry.space_group_name_H-M   'P 1'
#
loop_
_entity.id
_entity.type
_entity.pdbx_description
1 polymer ?
#
loop_
_entity_poly.entity_id
_entity_poly.type
_entity_poly.pdbx_seq_one_letter_code
_entity_poly.pdbx_strand_id
1 'polypeptide(L)'
;MKVVIDEEALDDLDGIHASIARDNPLSADSTVDRIYDEIEHLGRLPRIGRRGRARNTFEWVVSYSSHIVVYEIDVPNDELTVIGVFRGSQQVRRP
;
A
#
# COMPACT_ATOMS: atom_id res chain seq x y z
N MET A 1 4.95 14.25 5.31
CA MET A 1 5.47 13.96 3.95
C MET A 1 4.34 13.94 2.95
N LYS A 2 4.60 14.46 1.77
CA LYS A 2 3.67 14.35 0.67
C LYS A 2 3.59 12.90 0.21
N VAL A 3 2.37 12.38 0.04
CA VAL A 3 2.16 11.01 -0.42
C VAL A 3 1.94 11.02 -1.92
N VAL A 4 2.67 10.17 -2.62
CA VAL A 4 2.52 9.91 -4.04
C VAL A 4 2.22 8.42 -4.19
N ILE A 5 1.20 8.07 -4.96
CA ILE A 5 0.87 6.68 -5.27
C ILE A 5 1.21 6.47 -6.73
N ASP A 6 2.19 5.62 -7.02
CA ASP A 6 2.58 5.43 -8.39
C ASP A 6 1.57 4.56 -9.15
N GLU A 7 1.74 4.53 -10.47
CA GLU A 7 0.78 3.90 -11.36
C GLU A 7 0.60 2.40 -11.08
N GLU A 8 1.69 1.70 -10.78
CA GLU A 8 1.61 0.28 -10.44
C GLU A 8 0.79 0.04 -9.18
N ALA A 9 0.96 0.90 -8.18
CA ALA A 9 0.20 0.79 -6.94
C ALA A 9 -1.28 1.08 -7.17
N LEU A 10 -1.60 2.04 -8.04
CA LEU A 10 -3.00 2.31 -8.41
C LEU A 10 -3.61 1.10 -9.10
N ASP A 11 -2.86 0.46 -9.98
CA ASP A 11 -3.32 -0.76 -10.66
C ASP A 11 -3.54 -1.90 -9.65
N ASP A 12 -2.67 -2.02 -8.66
CA ASP A 12 -2.84 -3.01 -7.58
C ASP A 12 -4.14 -2.76 -6.82
N LEU A 13 -4.44 -1.50 -6.49
CA LEU A 13 -5.67 -1.14 -5.78
C LEU A 13 -6.91 -1.45 -6.61
N ASP A 14 -6.87 -1.16 -7.90
CA ASP A 14 -7.96 -1.49 -8.81
C ASP A 14 -8.18 -3.00 -8.87
N GLY A 15 -7.11 -3.76 -8.93
CA GLY A 15 -7.17 -5.22 -8.95
C GLY A 15 -7.74 -5.80 -7.65
N ILE A 16 -7.35 -5.25 -6.51
CA ILE A 16 -7.87 -5.65 -5.20
C ILE A 16 -9.38 -5.39 -5.14
N HIS A 17 -9.79 -4.20 -5.56
CA HIS A 17 -11.21 -3.83 -5.58
C HIS A 17 -12.00 -4.80 -6.47
N ALA A 18 -11.56 -5.00 -7.69
CA ALA A 18 -12.24 -5.87 -8.64
C ALA A 18 -12.37 -7.31 -8.13
N SER A 19 -11.31 -7.82 -7.50
CA SER A 19 -11.29 -9.17 -6.96
C SER A 19 -12.32 -9.36 -5.85
N ILE A 20 -12.40 -8.41 -4.91
CA ILE A 20 -13.35 -8.50 -3.80
C ILE A 20 -14.77 -8.23 -4.29
N ALA A 21 -14.95 -7.28 -5.21
CA ALA A 21 -16.27 -6.86 -5.69
C ALA A 21 -17.02 -7.97 -6.42
N ARG A 22 -16.31 -8.97 -6.93
CA ARG A 22 -16.96 -10.12 -7.57
C ARG A 22 -17.91 -10.84 -6.60
N ASP A 23 -17.55 -10.88 -5.33
CA ASP A 23 -18.35 -11.56 -4.30
C ASP A 23 -19.09 -10.59 -3.40
N ASN A 24 -18.50 -9.42 -3.13
CA ASN A 24 -19.06 -8.48 -2.17
C ASN A 24 -18.64 -7.04 -2.50
N PRO A 25 -19.46 -6.31 -3.29
CA PRO A 25 -19.12 -4.93 -3.68
C PRO A 25 -18.92 -3.96 -2.51
N LEU A 26 -19.73 -4.09 -1.46
CA LEU A 26 -19.60 -3.20 -0.30
C LEU A 26 -18.29 -3.44 0.45
N SER A 27 -17.89 -4.69 0.56
CA SER A 27 -16.63 -5.06 1.18
C SER A 27 -15.44 -4.56 0.35
N ALA A 28 -15.56 -4.55 -0.98
CA ALA A 28 -14.54 -4.02 -1.86
C ALA A 28 -14.29 -2.53 -1.58
N ASP A 29 -15.35 -1.75 -1.50
CA ASP A 29 -15.26 -0.32 -1.22
C ASP A 29 -14.62 -0.07 0.14
N SER A 30 -15.10 -0.75 1.18
CA SER A 30 -14.58 -0.52 2.54
C SER A 30 -13.13 -0.97 2.69
N THR A 31 -12.73 -2.03 2.00
CA THR A 31 -11.33 -2.51 2.03
C THR A 31 -10.40 -1.49 1.39
N VAL A 32 -10.75 -0.99 0.22
CA VAL A 32 -9.93 0.00 -0.48
C VAL A 32 -9.88 1.31 0.29
N ASP A 33 -11.00 1.75 0.85
CA ASP A 33 -11.03 2.96 1.69
C ASP A 33 -10.08 2.82 2.89
N ARG A 34 -10.06 1.68 3.53
CA ARG A 34 -9.14 1.41 4.64
C ARG A 34 -7.69 1.48 4.20
N ILE A 35 -7.38 0.92 3.03
CA ILE A 35 -6.01 0.97 2.51
C ILE A 35 -5.60 2.43 2.27
N TYR A 36 -6.46 3.24 1.66
CA TYR A 36 -6.18 4.66 1.46
C TYR A 36 -5.99 5.42 2.77
N ASP A 37 -6.81 5.14 3.78
CA ASP A 37 -6.67 5.76 5.09
C ASP A 37 -5.32 5.43 5.73
N GLU A 38 -4.89 4.18 5.61
CA GLU A 38 -3.59 3.75 6.13
C GLU A 38 -2.43 4.40 5.37
N ILE A 39 -2.56 4.54 4.06
CA ILE A 39 -1.56 5.23 3.23
C ILE A 39 -1.43 6.68 3.68
N GLU A 40 -2.54 7.35 3.91
CA GLU A 40 -2.54 8.73 4.41
C GLU A 40 -1.85 8.83 5.76
N HIS A 41 -2.11 7.87 6.63
CA HIS A 41 -1.45 7.78 7.94
C HIS A 41 0.06 7.65 7.80
N LEU A 42 0.54 6.88 6.83
CA LEU A 42 1.98 6.75 6.56
C LEU A 42 2.62 8.08 6.19
N GLY A 43 1.87 8.96 5.53
CA GLY A 43 2.35 10.30 5.21
C GLY A 43 2.68 11.12 6.46
N ARG A 44 1.97 10.88 7.55
CA ARG A 44 2.22 11.55 8.83
C ARG A 44 3.30 10.85 9.66
N LEU A 45 3.40 9.52 9.55
CA LEU A 45 4.35 8.71 10.31
C LEU A 45 5.09 7.76 9.35
N PRO A 46 5.96 8.28 8.49
CA PRO A 46 6.51 7.47 7.39
C PRO A 46 7.41 6.33 7.82
N ARG A 47 7.94 6.36 9.03
CA ARG A 47 8.89 5.34 9.48
C ARG A 47 8.26 4.26 10.36
N ILE A 48 6.93 4.21 10.45
CA ILE A 48 6.27 3.16 11.24
C ILE A 48 6.31 1.78 10.56
N GLY A 49 6.53 1.75 9.24
CA GLY A 49 6.67 0.49 8.53
C GLY A 49 7.97 -0.20 8.85
N ARG A 50 7.99 -1.52 8.66
CA ARG A 50 9.21 -2.30 8.80
C ARG A 50 10.03 -2.21 7.51
N ARG A 51 11.31 -2.54 7.60
CA ARG A 51 12.15 -2.67 6.40
C ARG A 51 11.53 -3.67 5.44
N GLY A 52 11.40 -3.27 4.19
CA GLY A 52 10.85 -4.13 3.16
C GLY A 52 11.85 -5.17 2.66
N ARG A 53 11.31 -6.20 2.01
CA ARG A 53 12.14 -7.25 1.39
C ARG A 53 12.92 -6.71 0.21
N ALA A 54 12.34 -5.78 -0.55
CA ALA A 54 13.06 -5.10 -1.61
C ALA A 54 13.93 -3.99 -1.04
N ARG A 55 15.05 -3.75 -1.70
CA ARG A 55 16.03 -2.75 -1.25
C ARG A 55 15.41 -1.36 -1.20
N ASN A 56 15.71 -0.62 -0.15
CA ASN A 56 15.26 0.76 0.06
C ASN A 56 13.74 0.92 0.16
N THR A 57 13.03 -0.17 0.49
CA THR A 57 11.59 -0.13 0.68
C THR A 57 11.21 -0.32 2.13
N PHE A 58 9.97 0.04 2.43
CA PHE A 58 9.31 -0.22 3.70
C PHE A 58 8.00 -0.93 3.42
N GLU A 59 7.52 -1.68 4.40
CA GLU A 59 6.26 -2.41 4.31
C GLU A 59 5.41 -2.11 5.52
N TRP A 60 4.14 -1.86 5.28
CA TRP A 60 3.16 -1.63 6.33
C TRP A 60 1.96 -2.56 6.12
N VAL A 61 1.66 -3.38 7.13
CA VAL A 61 0.51 -4.28 7.08
C VAL A 61 -0.74 -3.48 7.43
N VAL A 62 -1.72 -3.49 6.54
CA VAL A 62 -2.99 -2.80 6.75
C VAL A 62 -3.80 -3.52 7.82
N SER A 63 -4.29 -2.78 8.82
CA SER A 63 -5.06 -3.34 9.95
C SER A 63 -6.29 -4.08 9.47
N TYR A 64 -6.56 -5.23 10.07
CA TYR A 64 -7.71 -6.07 9.78
C TYR A 64 -7.79 -6.52 8.32
N SER A 65 -6.63 -6.66 7.70
CA SER A 65 -6.51 -7.00 6.29
C SER A 65 -5.27 -7.84 6.09
N SER A 66 -5.23 -8.56 4.99
CA SER A 66 -4.02 -9.29 4.58
C SER A 66 -3.16 -8.48 3.62
N HIS A 67 -3.47 -7.20 3.44
CA HIS A 67 -2.78 -6.37 2.46
C HIS A 67 -1.57 -5.67 3.06
N ILE A 68 -0.53 -5.52 2.26
CA ILE A 68 0.73 -4.88 2.63
C ILE A 68 0.98 -3.74 1.67
N VAL A 69 1.18 -2.55 2.21
CA VAL A 69 1.58 -1.37 1.44
C VAL A 69 3.10 -1.33 1.39
N VAL A 70 3.66 -1.31 0.19
CA VAL A 70 5.10 -1.19 -0.02
C VAL A 70 5.41 0.22 -0.50
N TYR A 71 6.35 0.88 0.17
CA TYR A 71 6.63 2.28 -0.12
C TYR A 71 8.10 2.63 0.05
N GLU A 72 8.48 3.75 -0.53
CA GLU A 72 9.82 4.34 -0.42
C GLU A 72 9.71 5.72 0.20
N ILE A 73 10.76 6.13 0.89
CA ILE A 73 10.85 7.45 1.51
C ILE A 73 11.94 8.25 0.79
N ASP A 74 11.57 9.41 0.28
CA ASP A 74 12.48 10.35 -0.35
C ASP A 74 12.62 11.56 0.58
N VAL A 75 13.63 11.53 1.44
CA VAL A 75 13.84 12.57 2.44
C VAL A 75 14.12 13.93 1.80
N PRO A 76 15.03 14.05 0.80
CA PRO A 76 15.30 15.34 0.18
C PRO A 76 14.07 16.05 -0.38
N ASN A 77 13.13 15.29 -0.92
CA ASN A 77 11.91 15.86 -1.53
C ASN A 77 10.71 15.81 -0.57
N ASP A 78 10.90 15.34 0.65
CA ASP A 78 9.82 15.21 1.64
C ASP A 78 8.62 14.44 1.07
N GLU A 79 8.92 13.32 0.41
CA GLU A 79 7.92 12.51 -0.30
C GLU A 79 7.95 11.06 0.14
N LEU A 80 6.75 10.48 0.26
CA LEU A 80 6.57 9.05 0.45
C LEU A 80 5.86 8.52 -0.79
N THR A 81 6.48 7.56 -1.48
CA THR A 81 5.92 6.99 -2.70
C THR A 81 5.47 5.55 -2.44
N VAL A 82 4.17 5.31 -2.60
CA VAL A 82 3.62 3.95 -2.56
C VAL A 82 3.90 3.31 -3.91
N ILE A 83 4.66 2.21 -3.89
CA ILE A 83 5.07 1.53 -5.13
C ILE A 83 4.28 0.25 -5.39
N GLY A 84 3.55 -0.24 -4.40
CA GLY A 84 2.72 -1.42 -4.60
C GLY A 84 1.86 -1.71 -3.40
N VAL A 85 0.80 -2.49 -3.62
CA VAL A 85 -0.05 -3.01 -2.57
C VAL A 85 -0.25 -4.50 -2.87
N PHE A 86 0.16 -5.34 -1.93
CA PHE A 86 0.20 -6.79 -2.12
C PHE A 86 -0.61 -7.50 -1.06
N ARG A 87 -1.07 -8.69 -1.40
CA ARG A 87 -1.61 -9.61 -0.41
C ARG A 87 -0.44 -10.25 0.33
N GLY A 88 -0.61 -10.49 1.62
CA GLY A 88 0.49 -11.03 2.44
C GLY A 88 1.04 -12.36 1.94
N SER A 89 0.23 -13.15 1.24
CA SER A 89 0.64 -14.42 0.65
C SER A 89 1.33 -14.27 -0.71
N GLN A 90 1.30 -13.08 -1.30
CA GLN A 90 1.94 -12.83 -2.60
C GLN A 90 3.43 -12.59 -2.43
N GLN A 91 4.18 -12.99 -3.43
CA GLN A 91 5.58 -12.61 -3.52
C GLN A 91 5.68 -11.17 -3.96
N VAL A 92 6.60 -10.43 -3.34
CA VAL A 92 6.91 -9.08 -3.80
C VAL A 92 7.57 -9.20 -5.18
N ARG A 93 7.05 -8.46 -6.16
CA ARG A 93 7.50 -8.56 -7.54
C ARG A 93 8.94 -8.12 -7.75
N ARG A 94 9.45 -7.26 -6.87
CA ARG A 94 10.81 -6.74 -7.00
C ARG A 94 11.72 -7.40 -5.99
N PRO A 95 12.93 -7.76 -6.40
CA PRO A 95 13.89 -8.32 -5.47
C PRO A 95 14.34 -7.31 -4.41
#